data_3e7a942c53092f9285480066c88a3c98
#
_entry.id   3e7a942c53092f9285480066c88a3c98
#
_cell.length_a   1.000
_cell.length_b   1.000
_cell.length_c   1.000
_cell.angle_alpha   90.00
_cell.angle_beta   90.00
_cell.angle_gamma   90.00
#
_symmetry.space_group_name_H-M   'P 1'
#
loop_
_entity.id
_entity.type
_entity.pdbx_description
1 polymer ?
#
loop_
_entity_poly.entity_id
_entity_poly.type
_entity_poly.pdbx_seq_one_letter_code
_entity_poly.pdbx_strand_id
1 'polypeptide(L)'
;MYKRQGKDVKVLALVTPDKEDEAKKSGADFVGLDEYLQKIKDGWTDVDVIITMPSIMGKLGPLGKILGPRGLMPNPKTGTVTMNVGKAVEEVKAGKIDFKVEKNGIVHVSIGKVSFDSQKIYENAKEVIQHIIKIKPSSSKGNYLKSISMSSTMSPGIKVDTNI
;
A
#
# COMPACT_ATOMS: atom_id res chain seq x y z
N MET A 1 -1.64 5.09 -10.96
CA MET A 1 -0.95 3.77 -10.80
C MET A 1 0.53 4.07 -10.65
N TYR A 2 1.04 3.95 -9.43
CA TYR A 2 2.42 4.39 -9.11
C TYR A 2 3.41 3.33 -9.56
N LYS A 3 4.00 3.53 -10.70
CA LYS A 3 5.01 2.62 -11.24
C LYS A 3 6.35 2.88 -10.56
N ARG A 4 6.79 1.94 -9.71
CA ARG A 4 8.18 1.66 -9.34
C ARG A 4 8.77 2.49 -8.20
N GLN A 5 8.54 2.03 -7.00
CA GLN A 5 9.42 2.41 -5.87
C GLN A 5 10.83 1.79 -5.95
N GLY A 6 11.11 0.92 -6.94
CA GLY A 6 12.42 0.26 -7.08
C GLY A 6 12.77 -0.68 -5.92
N LYS A 7 11.79 -1.17 -5.17
CA LYS A 7 11.91 -2.21 -4.15
C LYS A 7 11.17 -3.45 -4.63
N ASP A 8 11.79 -4.60 -4.56
CA ASP A 8 11.11 -5.88 -4.74
C ASP A 8 10.25 -6.13 -3.51
N VAL A 9 8.94 -5.96 -3.68
CA VAL A 9 7.96 -6.11 -2.60
C VAL A 9 7.63 -7.58 -2.44
N LYS A 10 7.88 -8.13 -1.25
CA LYS A 10 7.49 -9.49 -0.90
C LYS A 10 6.00 -9.53 -0.56
N VAL A 11 5.23 -10.21 -1.38
CA VAL A 11 3.77 -10.31 -1.27
C VAL A 11 3.37 -11.69 -0.73
N LEU A 12 2.65 -11.70 0.38
CA LEU A 12 1.99 -12.88 0.92
C LEU A 12 0.51 -12.85 0.55
N ALA A 13 0.05 -13.85 -0.18
CA ALA A 13 -1.35 -14.05 -0.50
C ALA A 13 -1.96 -15.10 0.44
N LEU A 14 -2.86 -14.68 1.33
CA LEU A 14 -3.64 -15.56 2.20
C LEU A 14 -4.98 -15.84 1.51
N VAL A 15 -5.04 -17.00 0.89
CA VAL A 15 -6.18 -17.40 0.03
C VAL A 15 -6.65 -18.82 0.38
N THR A 16 -7.87 -19.13 -0.05
CA THR A 16 -8.37 -20.52 -0.02
C THR A 16 -7.64 -21.37 -1.07
N PRO A 17 -7.55 -22.70 -0.88
CA PRO A 17 -6.88 -23.60 -1.81
C PRO A 17 -7.31 -23.42 -3.27
N ASP A 18 -8.59 -23.10 -3.50
CA ASP A 18 -9.16 -22.89 -4.84
C ASP A 18 -8.53 -21.71 -5.61
N LYS A 19 -7.94 -20.75 -4.90
CA LYS A 19 -7.34 -19.54 -5.50
C LYS A 19 -5.81 -19.46 -5.36
N GLU A 20 -5.19 -20.52 -4.86
CA GLU A 20 -3.72 -20.53 -4.73
C GLU A 20 -3.03 -20.47 -6.09
N ASP A 21 -3.56 -21.19 -7.09
CA ASP A 21 -3.00 -21.19 -8.44
C ASP A 21 -3.11 -19.83 -9.13
N GLU A 22 -4.19 -19.09 -8.89
CA GLU A 22 -4.38 -17.73 -9.39
C GLU A 22 -3.34 -16.79 -8.76
N ALA A 23 -3.14 -16.86 -7.45
CA ALA A 23 -2.17 -16.05 -6.73
C ALA A 23 -0.71 -16.35 -7.15
N LYS A 24 -0.36 -17.63 -7.36
CA LYS A 24 0.96 -18.06 -7.84
C LYS A 24 1.22 -17.55 -9.26
N LYS A 25 0.25 -17.67 -10.17
CA LYS A 25 0.35 -17.18 -11.55
C LYS A 25 0.54 -15.66 -11.63
N SER A 26 -0.08 -14.92 -10.71
CA SER A 26 0.06 -13.45 -10.62
C SER A 26 1.36 -13.00 -9.96
N GLY A 27 2.23 -13.95 -9.55
CA GLY A 27 3.56 -13.67 -9.05
C GLY A 27 3.64 -13.35 -7.55
N ALA A 28 2.72 -13.82 -6.72
CA ALA A 28 2.87 -13.76 -5.26
C ALA A 28 4.09 -14.59 -4.81
N ASP A 29 4.89 -14.06 -3.89
CA ASP A 29 6.11 -14.73 -3.42
C ASP A 29 5.77 -15.86 -2.42
N PHE A 30 4.73 -15.64 -1.63
CA PHE A 30 4.23 -16.61 -0.67
C PHE A 30 2.73 -16.77 -0.83
N VAL A 31 2.26 -18.00 -0.92
CA VAL A 31 0.84 -18.33 -1.09
C VAL A 31 0.49 -19.47 -0.16
N GLY A 32 -0.60 -19.34 0.59
CA GLY A 32 -1.10 -20.37 1.49
C GLY A 32 -2.00 -19.77 2.57
N LEU A 33 -2.53 -20.60 3.45
CA LEU A 33 -3.44 -20.14 4.51
C LEU A 33 -2.93 -20.51 5.90
N ASP A 34 -3.18 -21.75 6.35
CA ASP A 34 -3.00 -22.13 7.75
C ASP A 34 -1.52 -22.19 8.17
N GLU A 35 -0.64 -22.58 7.26
CA GLU A 35 0.82 -22.57 7.51
C GLU A 35 1.36 -21.18 7.82
N TYR A 36 0.95 -20.18 7.02
CA TYR A 36 1.42 -18.80 7.20
C TYR A 36 0.74 -18.13 8.40
N LEU A 37 -0.49 -18.50 8.71
CA LEU A 37 -1.15 -18.04 9.94
C LEU A 37 -0.39 -18.52 11.19
N GLN A 38 0.12 -19.75 11.20
CA GLN A 38 0.98 -20.26 12.27
C GLN A 38 2.33 -19.56 12.31
N LYS A 39 3.02 -19.44 11.18
CA LYS A 39 4.31 -18.72 11.09
C LYS A 39 4.20 -17.28 11.59
N ILE A 40 3.10 -16.58 11.27
CA ILE A 40 2.87 -15.21 11.76
C ILE A 40 2.64 -15.20 13.28
N LYS A 41 1.94 -16.21 13.86
CA LYS A 41 1.83 -16.35 15.32
C LYS A 41 3.18 -16.53 16.00
N ASP A 42 4.07 -17.29 15.36
CA ASP A 42 5.45 -17.54 15.83
C ASP A 42 6.37 -16.33 15.61
N GLY A 43 5.82 -15.22 15.05
CA GLY A 43 6.54 -13.96 14.88
C GLY A 43 7.19 -13.76 13.51
N TRP A 44 6.96 -14.65 12.53
CA TRP A 44 7.45 -14.45 11.17
C TRP A 44 6.70 -13.32 10.47
N THR A 45 7.43 -12.33 10.01
CA THR A 45 6.88 -11.13 9.36
C THR A 45 7.79 -10.61 8.25
N ASP A 46 8.51 -11.52 7.57
CA ASP A 46 9.42 -11.18 6.46
C ASP A 46 8.67 -10.95 5.15
N VAL A 47 7.61 -10.15 5.22
CA VAL A 47 6.77 -9.74 4.08
C VAL A 47 6.49 -8.26 4.16
N ASP A 48 6.30 -7.63 3.00
CA ASP A 48 6.00 -6.20 2.91
C ASP A 48 4.49 -5.94 2.80
N VAL A 49 3.75 -6.82 2.14
CA VAL A 49 2.29 -6.68 1.95
C VAL A 49 1.60 -8.03 2.10
N ILE A 50 0.47 -8.02 2.79
CA ILE A 50 -0.41 -9.18 2.92
C ILE A 50 -1.72 -8.90 2.17
N ILE A 51 -2.05 -9.77 1.21
CA ILE A 51 -3.31 -9.72 0.47
C ILE A 51 -4.17 -10.89 0.93
N THR A 52 -5.44 -10.64 1.15
CA THR A 52 -6.35 -11.67 1.65
C THR A 52 -7.74 -11.54 1.06
N MET A 53 -8.53 -12.59 1.24
CA MET A 53 -9.96 -12.60 0.92
C MET A 53 -10.81 -12.16 2.12
N PRO A 54 -11.98 -11.54 1.90
CA PRO A 54 -12.88 -11.13 2.98
C PRO A 54 -13.27 -12.29 3.92
N SER A 55 -13.42 -13.50 3.38
CA SER A 55 -13.77 -14.72 4.14
C SER A 55 -12.68 -15.11 5.16
N ILE A 56 -11.43 -14.76 4.93
CA ILE A 56 -10.29 -15.14 5.78
C ILE A 56 -10.02 -14.08 6.86
N MET A 57 -10.58 -12.87 6.73
CA MET A 57 -10.35 -11.77 7.68
C MET A 57 -10.69 -12.15 9.14
N GLY A 58 -11.69 -13.00 9.34
CA GLY A 58 -12.04 -13.49 10.68
C GLY A 58 -10.90 -14.26 11.35
N LYS A 59 -10.13 -15.05 10.59
CA LYS A 59 -8.96 -15.79 11.08
C LYS A 59 -7.75 -14.89 11.36
N LEU A 60 -7.68 -13.75 10.69
CA LEU A 60 -6.61 -12.75 10.88
C LEU A 60 -6.83 -11.82 12.09
N GLY A 61 -8.07 -11.73 12.58
CA GLY A 61 -8.41 -10.87 13.73
C GLY A 61 -7.46 -11.04 14.92
N PRO A 62 -7.23 -12.27 15.43
CA PRO A 62 -6.29 -12.51 16.53
C PRO A 62 -4.85 -12.08 16.26
N LEU A 63 -4.42 -12.07 14.98
CA LEU A 63 -3.09 -11.67 14.56
C LEU A 63 -2.92 -10.14 14.44
N GLY A 64 -4.00 -9.38 14.59
CA GLY A 64 -3.97 -7.93 14.52
C GLY A 64 -3.02 -7.28 15.51
N LYS A 65 -2.76 -7.92 16.66
CA LYS A 65 -1.78 -7.45 17.66
C LYS A 65 -0.33 -7.51 17.15
N ILE A 66 -0.02 -8.45 16.23
CA ILE A 66 1.31 -8.64 15.64
C ILE A 66 1.44 -7.83 14.35
N LEU A 67 0.43 -7.90 13.48
CA LEU A 67 0.44 -7.28 12.17
C LEU A 67 0.15 -5.76 12.20
N GLY A 68 -0.67 -5.31 13.17
CA GLY A 68 -1.09 -3.91 13.30
C GLY A 68 0.07 -2.93 13.48
N PRO A 69 0.96 -3.11 14.47
CA PRO A 69 2.10 -2.20 14.71
C PRO A 69 3.07 -2.14 13.52
N ARG A 70 3.14 -3.20 12.73
CA ARG A 70 4.01 -3.28 11.54
C ARG A 70 3.35 -2.75 10.25
N GLY A 71 2.10 -2.35 10.31
CA GLY A 71 1.35 -1.88 9.14
C GLY A 71 1.01 -2.98 8.12
N LEU A 72 1.16 -4.26 8.49
CA LEU A 72 0.93 -5.42 7.61
C LEU A 72 -0.52 -5.90 7.63
N MET A 73 -1.37 -5.31 8.47
CA MET A 73 -2.78 -5.72 8.57
C MET A 73 -3.55 -5.38 7.30
N PRO A 74 -4.12 -6.38 6.61
CA PRO A 74 -4.92 -6.14 5.41
C PRO A 74 -6.13 -5.23 5.69
N ASN A 75 -6.41 -4.32 4.76
CA ASN A 75 -7.51 -3.38 4.89
C ASN A 75 -8.32 -3.30 3.58
N PRO A 76 -9.65 -3.42 3.63
CA PRO A 76 -10.50 -3.27 2.44
C PRO A 76 -10.35 -1.90 1.75
N LYS A 77 -10.08 -0.84 2.51
CA LYS A 77 -9.91 0.52 1.97
C LYS A 77 -8.68 0.68 1.09
N THR A 78 -7.62 -0.06 1.37
CA THR A 78 -6.38 -0.06 0.59
C THR A 78 -6.39 -1.05 -0.57
N GLY A 79 -7.45 -1.87 -0.65
CA GLY A 79 -7.60 -2.89 -1.69
C GLY A 79 -6.78 -4.16 -1.45
N THR A 80 -6.21 -4.33 -0.24
CA THR A 80 -5.48 -5.54 0.14
C THR A 80 -6.43 -6.68 0.60
N VAL A 81 -7.72 -6.37 0.76
CA VAL A 81 -8.78 -7.35 0.98
C VAL A 81 -9.70 -7.35 -0.24
N THR A 82 -9.61 -8.38 -1.07
CA THR A 82 -10.36 -8.46 -2.33
C THR A 82 -10.66 -9.89 -2.72
N MET A 83 -11.71 -10.08 -3.54
CA MET A 83 -12.05 -11.37 -4.14
C MET A 83 -11.12 -11.67 -5.35
N ASN A 84 -10.59 -10.64 -6.02
CA ASN A 84 -9.71 -10.75 -7.17
C ASN A 84 -8.25 -10.64 -6.72
N VAL A 85 -7.73 -11.71 -6.15
CA VAL A 85 -6.37 -11.73 -5.56
C VAL A 85 -5.30 -11.51 -6.63
N GLY A 86 -5.47 -12.10 -7.81
CA GLY A 86 -4.52 -11.97 -8.90
C GLY A 86 -4.23 -10.53 -9.30
N LYS A 87 -5.28 -9.74 -9.56
CA LYS A 87 -5.14 -8.32 -9.87
C LYS A 87 -4.51 -7.51 -8.75
N ALA A 88 -4.88 -7.82 -7.48
CA ALA A 88 -4.31 -7.12 -6.34
C ALA A 88 -2.79 -7.39 -6.21
N VAL A 89 -2.35 -8.62 -6.43
CA VAL A 89 -0.92 -8.98 -6.44
C VAL A 89 -0.18 -8.22 -7.54
N GLU A 90 -0.71 -8.20 -8.76
CA GLU A 90 -0.13 -7.45 -9.88
C GLU A 90 -0.03 -5.95 -9.59
N GLU A 91 -1.08 -5.34 -9.02
CA GLU A 91 -1.09 -3.92 -8.66
C GLU A 91 -0.04 -3.60 -7.59
N VAL A 92 0.09 -4.43 -6.56
CA VAL A 92 1.09 -4.27 -5.50
C VAL A 92 2.50 -4.45 -6.06
N LYS A 93 2.74 -5.45 -6.90
CA LYS A 93 4.03 -5.64 -7.58
C LYS A 93 4.33 -4.54 -8.60
N ALA A 94 3.30 -3.94 -9.20
CA ALA A 94 3.45 -2.76 -10.04
C ALA A 94 3.83 -1.50 -9.25
N GLY A 95 3.84 -1.57 -7.90
CA GLY A 95 4.26 -0.47 -7.02
C GLY A 95 3.10 0.38 -6.51
N LYS A 96 1.92 -0.20 -6.34
CA LYS A 96 0.80 0.47 -5.64
C LYS A 96 1.22 0.79 -4.22
N ILE A 97 1.08 2.06 -3.85
CA ILE A 97 1.39 2.56 -2.51
C ILE A 97 0.09 2.81 -1.76
N ASP A 98 0.05 2.37 -0.54
CA ASP A 98 -1.01 2.72 0.39
C ASP A 98 -0.61 3.97 1.17
N PHE A 99 -1.54 4.90 1.31
CA PHE A 99 -1.34 6.07 2.17
C PHE A 99 -2.51 6.22 3.14
N LYS A 100 -2.22 6.77 4.27
CA LYS A 100 -3.20 7.01 5.34
C LYS A 100 -3.14 8.47 5.76
N VAL A 101 -4.32 9.06 5.96
CA VAL A 101 -4.42 10.39 6.56
C VAL A 101 -4.24 10.26 8.07
N GLU A 102 -3.32 11.01 8.63
CA GLU A 102 -3.13 11.11 10.08
C GLU A 102 -4.22 11.94 10.75
N LYS A 103 -4.27 11.91 12.08
CA LYS A 103 -5.26 12.67 12.88
C LYS A 103 -5.19 14.18 12.62
N ASN A 104 -4.01 14.69 12.29
CA ASN A 104 -3.76 16.11 11.99
C ASN A 104 -4.11 16.50 10.55
N GLY A 105 -4.65 15.57 9.74
CA GLY A 105 -4.97 15.82 8.34
C GLY A 105 -3.74 15.83 7.42
N ILE A 106 -2.62 15.27 7.86
CA ILE A 106 -1.38 15.17 7.08
C ILE A 106 -1.31 13.81 6.40
N VAL A 107 -0.83 13.79 5.16
CA VAL A 107 -0.58 12.57 4.38
C VAL A 107 0.92 12.48 4.09
N HIS A 108 1.54 11.40 4.53
CA HIS A 108 2.93 11.07 4.22
C HIS A 108 2.96 9.99 3.14
N VAL A 109 3.62 10.30 2.03
CA VAL A 109 3.73 9.37 0.89
C VAL A 109 5.15 9.41 0.34
N SER A 110 5.72 8.24 0.11
CA SER A 110 6.99 8.11 -0.61
C SER A 110 6.71 8.11 -2.12
N ILE A 111 7.26 9.07 -2.85
CA ILE A 111 7.05 9.24 -4.30
C ILE A 111 8.14 8.59 -5.16
N GLY A 112 9.25 8.19 -4.55
CA GLY A 112 10.34 7.56 -5.28
C GLY A 112 11.62 7.45 -4.46
N LYS A 113 12.69 7.05 -5.12
CA LYS A 113 14.04 6.99 -4.58
C LYS A 113 14.94 7.99 -5.29
N VAL A 114 16.05 8.37 -4.65
CA VAL A 114 17.07 9.28 -5.24
C VAL A 114 17.63 8.73 -6.55
N SER A 115 17.63 7.41 -6.73
CA SER A 115 18.07 6.77 -7.98
C SER A 115 17.10 6.91 -9.15
N PHE A 116 15.91 7.51 -8.93
CA PHE A 116 14.96 7.74 -10.01
C PHE A 116 15.29 9.01 -10.77
N ASP A 117 14.97 8.98 -12.06
CA ASP A 117 15.02 10.17 -12.90
C ASP A 117 14.01 11.22 -12.41
N SER A 118 14.40 12.50 -12.50
CA SER A 118 13.59 13.64 -12.06
C SER A 118 12.20 13.65 -12.70
N GLN A 119 12.12 13.29 -13.99
CA GLN A 119 10.86 13.18 -14.73
C GLN A 119 9.89 12.19 -14.06
N LYS A 120 10.38 11.02 -13.66
CA LYS A 120 9.57 9.98 -13.01
C LYS A 120 9.09 10.40 -11.63
N ILE A 121 9.93 11.14 -10.88
CA ILE A 121 9.54 11.69 -9.57
C ILE A 121 8.43 12.73 -9.75
N TYR A 122 8.55 13.58 -10.76
CA TYR A 122 7.53 14.58 -11.09
C TYR A 122 6.19 13.94 -11.46
N GLU A 123 6.20 12.94 -12.35
CA GLU A 123 4.99 12.22 -12.75
C GLU A 123 4.32 11.53 -11.56
N ASN A 124 5.11 10.85 -10.72
CA ASN A 124 4.60 10.21 -9.51
C ASN A 124 3.98 11.24 -8.54
N ALA A 125 4.65 12.36 -8.31
CA ALA A 125 4.14 13.43 -7.46
C ALA A 125 2.80 13.97 -7.97
N LYS A 126 2.72 14.25 -9.28
CA LYS A 126 1.51 14.72 -9.94
C LYS A 126 0.35 13.74 -9.81
N GLU A 127 0.59 12.44 -10.03
CA GLU A 127 -0.43 11.41 -9.84
C GLU A 127 -0.91 11.33 -8.39
N VAL A 128 -0.01 11.40 -7.39
CA VAL A 128 -0.39 11.42 -5.96
C VAL A 128 -1.33 12.58 -5.67
N ILE A 129 -0.96 13.79 -6.09
CA ILE A 129 -1.74 14.99 -5.84
C ILE A 129 -3.12 14.89 -6.49
N GLN A 130 -3.17 14.48 -7.76
CA GLN A 130 -4.45 14.28 -8.46
C GLN A 130 -5.32 13.22 -7.80
N HIS A 131 -4.74 12.13 -7.30
CA HIS A 131 -5.47 11.08 -6.60
C HIS A 131 -6.08 11.60 -5.30
N ILE A 132 -5.32 12.37 -4.52
CA ILE A 132 -5.80 13.00 -3.28
C ILE A 132 -6.96 13.97 -3.58
N ILE A 133 -6.86 14.76 -4.65
CA ILE A 133 -7.92 15.67 -5.07
C ILE A 133 -9.18 14.90 -5.48
N LYS A 134 -9.04 13.78 -6.19
CA LYS A 134 -10.18 12.94 -6.60
C LYS A 134 -10.93 12.31 -5.42
N ILE A 135 -10.21 11.99 -4.34
CA ILE A 135 -10.81 11.39 -3.13
C ILE A 135 -11.43 12.47 -2.21
N LYS A 136 -11.29 13.76 -2.53
CA LYS A 136 -11.87 14.84 -1.75
C LYS A 136 -13.36 14.58 -1.50
N PRO A 137 -13.82 14.52 -0.22
CA PRO A 137 -15.23 14.36 0.08
C PRO A 137 -16.00 15.64 -0.30
N SER A 138 -17.23 15.48 -0.78
CA SER A 138 -18.11 16.61 -1.18
C SER A 138 -18.42 17.57 -0.04
N SER A 139 -18.33 17.11 1.21
CA SER A 139 -18.53 17.92 2.41
C SER A 139 -17.38 18.90 2.69
N SER A 140 -16.20 18.70 2.09
CA SER A 140 -15.05 19.60 2.29
C SER A 140 -15.18 20.83 1.39
N LYS A 141 -15.49 21.98 1.96
CA LYS A 141 -15.54 23.28 1.27
C LYS A 141 -14.16 23.96 1.29
N GLY A 142 -13.83 24.70 0.23
CA GLY A 142 -12.59 25.48 0.11
C GLY A 142 -11.38 24.66 -0.38
N ASN A 143 -10.18 25.20 -0.13
CA ASN A 143 -8.92 24.58 -0.55
C ASN A 143 -8.66 23.33 0.27
N TYR A 144 -8.68 22.17 -0.39
CA TYR A 144 -8.45 20.86 0.24
C TYR A 144 -6.99 20.65 0.60
N LEU A 145 -6.10 20.98 -0.33
CA LEU A 145 -4.66 20.96 -0.12
C LEU A 145 -4.19 22.33 0.38
N LYS A 146 -3.74 22.40 1.63
CA LYS A 146 -3.25 23.63 2.24
C LYS A 146 -1.79 23.90 1.91
N SER A 147 -0.96 22.87 1.95
CA SER A 147 0.46 22.95 1.66
C SER A 147 0.99 21.59 1.21
N ILE A 148 1.93 21.60 0.30
CA ILE A 148 2.67 20.43 -0.13
C ILE A 148 4.14 20.69 0.12
N SER A 149 4.83 19.76 0.76
CA SER A 149 6.26 19.82 0.98
C SER A 149 6.89 18.52 0.52
N MET A 150 8.04 18.61 -0.13
CA MET A 150 8.84 17.47 -0.58
C MET A 150 10.22 17.54 0.05
N SER A 151 10.71 16.41 0.53
CA SER A 151 12.06 16.30 1.09
C SER A 151 12.68 14.95 0.77
N SER A 152 13.99 14.85 0.73
CA SER A 152 14.70 13.58 0.82
C SER A 152 14.90 13.22 2.29
N THR A 153 15.44 12.01 2.56
CA THR A 153 15.60 11.50 3.93
C THR A 153 16.33 12.44 4.88
N MET A 154 17.34 13.17 4.38
CA MET A 154 18.19 14.07 5.19
C MET A 154 18.18 15.51 4.71
N SER A 155 17.28 15.89 3.77
CA SER A 155 17.21 17.26 3.26
C SER A 155 16.12 18.10 3.97
N PRO A 156 16.24 19.42 3.99
CA PRO A 156 15.14 20.27 4.41
C PRO A 156 13.91 20.11 3.49
N GLY A 157 12.74 20.39 4.02
CA GLY A 157 11.50 20.35 3.27
C GLY A 157 11.40 21.54 2.31
N ILE A 158 11.19 21.26 1.02
CA ILE A 158 10.95 22.26 -0.02
C ILE A 158 9.45 22.37 -0.25
N LYS A 159 8.92 23.57 -0.20
CA LYS A 159 7.51 23.82 -0.52
C LYS A 159 7.28 23.67 -2.02
N VAL A 160 6.23 22.95 -2.37
CA VAL A 160 5.78 22.74 -3.75
C VAL A 160 4.48 23.51 -3.95
N ASP A 161 4.29 24.09 -5.13
CA ASP A 161 3.06 24.78 -5.47
C ASP A 161 1.88 23.80 -5.48
N THR A 162 0.74 24.25 -5.00
CA THR A 162 -0.50 23.46 -4.94
C THR A 162 -1.33 23.56 -6.22
N ASN A 163 -0.99 24.48 -7.13
CA ASN A 163 -1.67 24.70 -8.40
C ASN A 163 -1.08 23.80 -9.51
N ILE A 164 -1.36 22.50 -9.45
CA ILE A 164 -0.89 21.50 -10.43
C ILE A 164 -2.07 20.96 -11.25
#